data_3940ab080a0f0225792032f4846706a8
#
_entry.id   3940ab080a0f0225792032f4846706a8
#
_cell.length_a   1.000
_cell.length_b   1.000
_cell.length_c   1.000
_cell.angle_alpha   90.00
_cell.angle_beta   90.00
_cell.angle_gamma   90.00
#
_symmetry.space_group_name_H-M   'P 1'
#
loop_
_entity.id
_entity.type
_entity.pdbx_description
1 polymer ?
#
loop_
_entity_poly.entity_id
_entity_poly.type
_entity_poly.pdbx_seq_one_letter_code
_entity_poly.pdbx_strand_id
1 'polypeptide(L)'
;LLHCPARQVIFTPTATIALNIILQGLCKMGMRNFYISPFEHNAVTRTLHHFEKLGHIKVHQLSVTSELKYDLEKIRYQFDDCKPDVVVVSHASNVIGLIAPAAKIFDLAKSYSSYTVLDMSQTAGLVDCDVGRNTFDFAVFAGHKTLYGPTGISGFIMKPEIKLPPVLFGGTGYDSANQNMPDSLPEKYEMGTSNIAGIAGLNA
;
A
#
# COMPACT_ATOMS: atom_id res chain seq x y z
N LEU A 1 -15.98 -0.13 -8.73
CA LEU A 1 -15.21 -1.35 -8.50
C LEU A 1 -14.50 -1.33 -7.15
N LEU A 2 -13.80 -0.25 -6.81
CA LEU A 2 -13.00 -0.13 -5.57
C LEU A 2 -13.65 0.81 -4.54
N HIS A 3 -14.80 1.36 -4.83
CA HIS A 3 -15.60 2.23 -3.95
C HIS A 3 -14.86 3.46 -3.41
N CYS A 4 -13.97 4.07 -4.22
CA CYS A 4 -13.23 5.27 -3.83
C CYS A 4 -13.46 6.43 -4.82
N PRO A 5 -13.35 7.70 -4.38
CA PRO A 5 -13.35 8.85 -5.27
C PRO A 5 -12.15 8.82 -6.24
N ALA A 6 -12.33 9.24 -7.50
CA ALA A 6 -11.27 9.23 -8.52
C ALA A 6 -10.02 10.00 -8.09
N ARG A 7 -10.17 11.12 -7.37
CA ARG A 7 -9.06 11.94 -6.86
C ARG A 7 -8.14 11.24 -5.84
N GLN A 8 -8.54 10.08 -5.32
CA GLN A 8 -7.74 9.28 -4.39
C GLN A 8 -6.86 8.25 -5.11
N VAL A 9 -7.05 8.07 -6.42
CA VAL A 9 -6.29 7.11 -7.23
C VAL A 9 -5.04 7.79 -7.78
N ILE A 10 -3.88 7.19 -7.54
CA ILE A 10 -2.58 7.59 -8.06
C ILE A 10 -2.06 6.46 -8.95
N PHE A 11 -1.75 6.78 -10.21
CA PHE A 11 -1.20 5.80 -11.14
C PHE A 11 0.32 5.68 -11.01
N THR A 12 0.80 4.47 -11.15
CA THR A 12 2.23 4.15 -11.17
C THR A 12 2.50 3.09 -12.26
N PRO A 13 3.73 3.01 -12.78
CA PRO A 13 4.06 1.98 -13.77
C PRO A 13 3.90 0.54 -13.25
N THR A 14 4.13 0.32 -11.96
CA THR A 14 4.02 -0.99 -11.30
C THR A 14 3.56 -0.88 -9.86
N ALA A 15 2.91 -1.93 -9.34
CA ALA A 15 2.58 -2.03 -7.91
C ALA A 15 3.83 -1.99 -7.01
N THR A 16 4.98 -2.45 -7.50
CA THR A 16 6.27 -2.33 -6.78
C THR A 16 6.64 -0.88 -6.54
N ILE A 17 6.48 0.00 -7.54
CA ILE A 17 6.73 1.45 -7.37
C ILE A 17 5.71 2.04 -6.40
N ALA A 18 4.43 1.70 -6.50
CA ALA A 18 3.39 2.13 -5.57
C ALA A 18 3.75 1.79 -4.12
N LEU A 19 4.10 0.52 -3.85
CA LEU A 19 4.52 0.06 -2.52
C LEU A 19 5.77 0.80 -2.03
N ASN A 20 6.76 1.04 -2.90
CA ASN A 20 7.95 1.81 -2.54
C ASN A 20 7.60 3.25 -2.16
N ILE A 21 6.73 3.92 -2.90
CA ILE A 21 6.29 5.29 -2.58
C ILE A 21 5.64 5.32 -1.18
N ILE A 22 4.75 4.39 -0.90
CA ILE A 22 4.03 4.33 0.37
C ILE A 22 4.99 4.01 1.52
N LEU A 23 5.73 2.91 1.44
CA LEU A 23 6.56 2.42 2.53
C LEU A 23 7.72 3.38 2.86
N GLN A 24 8.40 3.91 1.84
CA GLN A 24 9.45 4.89 2.03
C GLN A 24 8.90 6.23 2.55
N GLY A 25 7.73 6.65 2.06
CA GLY A 25 7.05 7.84 2.55
C GLY A 25 6.70 7.71 4.05
N LEU A 26 6.17 6.57 4.48
CA LEU A 26 5.87 6.28 5.89
C LEU A 26 7.16 6.26 6.75
N CYS A 27 8.26 5.69 6.24
CA CYS A 27 9.57 5.78 6.92
C CYS A 27 10.02 7.23 7.09
N LYS A 28 9.86 8.08 6.05
CA LYS A 28 10.17 9.53 6.12
C LYS A 28 9.28 10.28 7.11
N MET A 29 8.04 9.84 7.32
CA MET A 29 7.15 10.38 8.35
C MET A 29 7.58 10.00 9.77
N GLY A 30 8.61 9.18 9.94
CA GLY A 30 9.13 8.75 11.24
C GLY A 30 8.48 7.48 11.79
N MET A 31 7.70 6.75 10.99
CA MET A 31 7.15 5.46 11.40
C MET A 31 8.27 4.46 11.62
N ARG A 32 8.19 3.68 12.70
CA ARG A 32 9.29 2.81 13.16
C ARG A 32 8.90 1.34 13.24
N ASN A 33 7.71 1.02 13.74
CA ASN A 33 7.26 -0.35 13.96
C ASN A 33 6.32 -0.79 12.83
N PHE A 34 6.84 -1.59 11.91
CA PHE A 34 6.09 -2.13 10.78
C PHE A 34 5.70 -3.57 11.06
N TYR A 35 4.42 -3.86 11.08
CA TYR A 35 3.88 -5.22 11.13
C TYR A 35 3.48 -5.65 9.73
N ILE A 36 3.98 -6.79 9.28
CA ILE A 36 3.70 -7.33 7.95
C ILE A 36 3.11 -8.72 8.03
N SER A 37 2.29 -9.08 7.07
CA SER A 37 1.86 -10.47 6.95
C SER A 37 3.06 -11.37 6.61
N PRO A 38 3.09 -12.64 7.04
CA PRO A 38 4.14 -13.56 6.63
C PRO A 38 4.10 -13.96 5.16
N PHE A 39 3.04 -13.53 4.43
CA PHE A 39 2.79 -13.88 3.04
C PHE A 39 2.97 -12.71 2.08
N GLU A 40 3.74 -11.69 2.49
CA GLU A 40 3.99 -10.50 1.69
C GLU A 40 4.83 -10.77 0.43
N HIS A 41 4.53 -10.01 -0.60
CA HIS A 41 5.35 -9.98 -1.81
C HIS A 41 6.72 -9.34 -1.55
N ASN A 42 7.74 -9.72 -2.34
CA ASN A 42 9.10 -9.18 -2.25
C ASN A 42 9.18 -7.64 -2.39
N ALA A 43 8.21 -7.00 -3.02
CA ALA A 43 8.13 -5.54 -3.09
C ALA A 43 7.94 -4.89 -1.71
N VAL A 44 7.30 -5.59 -0.76
CA VAL A 44 7.17 -5.17 0.64
C VAL A 44 8.41 -5.58 1.43
N THR A 45 8.72 -6.87 1.44
CA THR A 45 9.74 -7.44 2.33
C THR A 45 11.14 -6.88 2.04
N ARG A 46 11.52 -6.75 0.76
CA ARG A 46 12.85 -6.22 0.39
C ARG A 46 12.97 -4.73 0.69
N THR A 47 11.90 -3.96 0.47
CA THR A 47 11.90 -2.53 0.79
C THR A 47 12.07 -2.33 2.29
N LEU A 48 11.26 -3.00 3.12
CA LEU A 48 11.35 -2.86 4.58
C LEU A 48 12.67 -3.41 5.14
N HIS A 49 13.15 -4.56 4.63
CA HIS A 49 14.45 -5.11 5.04
C HIS A 49 15.60 -4.14 4.80
N HIS A 50 15.58 -3.38 3.70
CA HIS A 50 16.58 -2.34 3.44
C HIS A 50 16.61 -1.29 4.57
N PHE A 51 15.44 -0.76 4.96
CA PHE A 51 15.36 0.26 6.01
C PHE A 51 15.63 -0.31 7.41
N GLU A 52 15.28 -1.56 7.66
CA GLU A 52 15.60 -2.26 8.90
C GLU A 52 17.12 -2.46 9.06
N LYS A 53 17.81 -2.86 8.00
CA LYS A 53 19.29 -2.94 8.00
C LYS A 53 20.00 -1.61 8.28
N LEU A 54 19.37 -0.50 7.92
CA LEU A 54 19.86 0.84 8.23
C LEU A 54 19.54 1.28 9.68
N GLY A 55 18.81 0.46 10.44
CA GLY A 55 18.39 0.79 11.80
C GLY A 55 17.28 1.84 11.87
N HIS A 56 16.61 2.11 10.75
CA HIS A 56 15.56 3.12 10.70
C HIS A 56 14.21 2.63 11.22
N ILE A 57 13.93 1.33 11.06
CA ILE A 57 12.66 0.70 11.43
C ILE A 57 12.90 -0.67 12.07
N LYS A 58 11.83 -1.24 12.65
CA LYS A 58 11.74 -2.63 13.05
C LYS A 58 10.58 -3.30 12.30
N VAL A 59 10.82 -4.50 11.82
CA VAL A 59 9.83 -5.28 11.09
C VAL A 59 9.39 -6.48 11.94
N HIS A 60 8.08 -6.58 12.18
CA HIS A 60 7.43 -7.64 12.93
C HIS A 60 6.52 -8.43 12.01
N GLN A 61 6.48 -9.75 12.16
CA GLN A 61 5.52 -10.58 11.43
C GLN A 61 4.25 -10.75 12.25
N LEU A 62 3.10 -10.59 11.59
CA LEU A 62 1.79 -10.91 12.16
C LEU A 62 1.68 -12.41 12.45
N SER A 63 1.14 -12.76 13.62
CA SER A 63 1.01 -14.14 14.05
C SER A 63 0.01 -14.90 13.20
N VAL A 64 0.41 -16.13 12.83
CA VAL A 64 -0.45 -17.12 12.18
C VAL A 64 -0.35 -18.44 12.94
N THR A 65 -1.38 -19.27 12.84
CA THR A 65 -1.39 -20.63 13.40
C THR A 65 -0.58 -21.58 12.51
N SER A 66 -0.37 -22.81 12.99
CA SER A 66 0.23 -23.90 12.18
C SER A 66 -0.57 -24.24 10.92
N GLU A 67 -1.87 -23.89 10.90
CA GLU A 67 -2.76 -24.06 9.76
C GLU A 67 -2.77 -22.83 8.82
N LEU A 68 -1.82 -21.90 8.99
CA LEU A 68 -1.66 -20.66 8.22
C LEU A 68 -2.84 -19.68 8.37
N LYS A 69 -3.65 -19.78 9.41
CA LYS A 69 -4.72 -18.82 9.72
C LYS A 69 -4.18 -17.68 10.57
N TYR A 70 -4.61 -16.44 10.29
CA TYR A 70 -4.26 -15.30 11.13
C TYR A 70 -4.85 -15.44 12.54
N ASP A 71 -3.99 -15.33 13.55
CA ASP A 71 -4.37 -15.42 14.96
C ASP A 71 -4.59 -14.00 15.51
N LEU A 72 -5.83 -13.52 15.41
CA LEU A 72 -6.17 -12.14 15.79
C LEU A 72 -5.94 -11.87 17.29
N GLU A 73 -6.03 -12.87 18.14
CA GLU A 73 -5.77 -12.71 19.57
C GLU A 73 -4.27 -12.51 19.82
N LYS A 74 -3.42 -13.35 19.24
CA LYS A 74 -1.97 -13.15 19.31
C LYS A 74 -1.52 -11.87 18.66
N ILE A 75 -2.13 -11.47 17.52
CA ILE A 75 -1.84 -10.18 16.87
C ILE A 75 -2.15 -9.02 17.83
N ARG A 76 -3.24 -9.09 18.57
CA ARG A 76 -3.55 -8.07 19.59
C ARG A 76 -2.49 -8.03 20.68
N TYR A 77 -2.06 -9.17 21.22
CA TYR A 77 -0.97 -9.21 22.19
C TYR A 77 0.35 -8.66 21.63
N GLN A 78 0.66 -8.93 20.35
CA GLN A 78 1.82 -8.33 19.68
C GLN A 78 1.73 -6.80 19.63
N PHE A 79 0.53 -6.25 19.34
CA PHE A 79 0.29 -4.81 19.29
C PHE A 79 0.31 -4.14 20.67
N ASP A 80 -0.13 -4.86 21.71
CA ASP A 80 -0.04 -4.40 23.10
C ASP A 80 1.42 -4.35 23.58
N ASP A 81 2.24 -5.32 23.21
CA ASP A 81 3.65 -5.40 23.58
C ASP A 81 4.50 -4.36 22.83
N CYS A 82 4.29 -4.25 21.52
CA CYS A 82 4.96 -3.28 20.68
C CYS A 82 3.94 -2.62 19.73
N LYS A 83 3.56 -1.39 20.05
CA LYS A 83 2.54 -0.65 19.30
C LYS A 83 2.93 -0.55 17.83
N PRO A 84 2.06 -0.95 16.88
CA PRO A 84 2.31 -0.78 15.46
C PRO A 84 2.18 0.69 15.03
N ASP A 85 3.12 1.17 14.21
CA ASP A 85 2.96 2.42 13.47
C ASP A 85 2.30 2.14 12.11
N VAL A 86 2.67 1.02 11.48
CA VAL A 86 2.18 0.61 10.16
C VAL A 86 1.87 -0.88 10.16
N VAL A 87 0.73 -1.25 9.57
CA VAL A 87 0.36 -2.64 9.34
C VAL A 87 0.17 -2.85 7.84
N VAL A 88 0.94 -3.77 7.25
CA VAL A 88 0.92 -4.11 5.81
C VAL A 88 0.39 -5.52 5.64
N VAL A 89 -0.60 -5.69 4.77
CA VAL A 89 -1.20 -7.00 4.50
C VAL A 89 -1.41 -7.19 3.00
N SER A 90 -0.81 -8.22 2.43
CA SER A 90 -1.23 -8.73 1.13
C SER A 90 -2.62 -9.36 1.26
N HIS A 91 -3.60 -8.83 0.52
CA HIS A 91 -5.00 -9.29 0.58
C HIS A 91 -5.13 -10.76 0.18
N ALA A 92 -4.33 -11.21 -0.80
CA ALA A 92 -4.12 -12.62 -1.06
C ALA A 92 -2.65 -12.90 -1.39
N SER A 93 -2.16 -14.04 -0.89
CA SER A 93 -0.80 -14.50 -1.21
C SER A 93 -0.68 -14.93 -2.66
N ASN A 94 0.32 -14.41 -3.36
CA ASN A 94 0.63 -14.83 -4.74
C ASN A 94 1.25 -16.24 -4.82
N VAL A 95 1.61 -16.83 -3.69
CA VAL A 95 2.25 -18.16 -3.62
C VAL A 95 1.24 -19.26 -3.28
N ILE A 96 0.41 -19.04 -2.26
CA ILE A 96 -0.50 -20.07 -1.74
C ILE A 96 -1.98 -19.72 -1.92
N GLY A 97 -2.31 -18.54 -2.46
CA GLY A 97 -3.70 -18.12 -2.70
C GLY A 97 -4.51 -17.82 -1.42
N LEU A 98 -3.88 -17.83 -0.25
CA LEU A 98 -4.56 -17.55 1.01
C LEU A 98 -5.06 -16.10 1.03
N ILE A 99 -6.36 -15.90 1.26
CA ILE A 99 -6.97 -14.60 1.44
C ILE A 99 -6.89 -14.21 2.92
N ALA A 100 -6.30 -13.05 3.19
CA ALA A 100 -6.18 -12.50 4.53
C ALA A 100 -7.49 -11.84 5.00
N PRO A 101 -7.86 -11.94 6.28
CA PRO A 101 -8.97 -11.18 6.86
C PRO A 101 -8.55 -9.72 7.11
N ALA A 102 -8.12 -9.03 6.03
CA ALA A 102 -7.49 -7.72 6.09
C ALA A 102 -8.34 -6.68 6.85
N ALA A 103 -9.65 -6.66 6.63
CA ALA A 103 -10.54 -5.73 7.32
C ALA A 103 -10.46 -5.91 8.85
N LYS A 104 -10.49 -7.15 9.36
CA LYS A 104 -10.40 -7.43 10.80
C LYS A 104 -9.04 -7.03 11.39
N ILE A 105 -7.97 -7.31 10.65
CA ILE A 105 -6.60 -6.94 11.07
C ILE A 105 -6.47 -5.41 11.12
N PHE A 106 -7.02 -4.71 10.13
CA PHE A 106 -6.95 -3.26 10.06
C PHE A 106 -7.88 -2.57 11.05
N ASP A 107 -9.06 -3.13 11.35
CA ASP A 107 -9.91 -2.65 12.43
C ASP A 107 -9.15 -2.69 13.77
N LEU A 108 -8.43 -3.79 14.02
CA LEU A 108 -7.56 -3.90 15.19
C LEU A 108 -6.42 -2.88 15.14
N ALA A 109 -5.71 -2.74 14.00
CA ALA A 109 -4.62 -1.78 13.85
C ALA A 109 -5.08 -0.32 14.08
N LYS A 110 -6.29 0.02 13.65
CA LYS A 110 -6.88 1.36 13.87
C LYS A 110 -7.12 1.68 15.33
N SER A 111 -7.37 0.71 16.19
CA SER A 111 -7.47 0.96 17.64
C SER A 111 -6.14 1.41 18.26
N TYR A 112 -5.02 1.17 17.57
CA TYR A 112 -3.68 1.66 17.94
C TYR A 112 -3.26 2.92 17.15
N SER A 113 -4.15 3.50 16.34
CA SER A 113 -3.88 4.66 15.46
C SER A 113 -2.81 4.38 14.40
N SER A 114 -2.68 3.14 13.94
CA SER A 114 -1.71 2.72 12.94
C SER A 114 -2.13 3.10 11.53
N TYR A 115 -1.16 3.34 10.64
CA TYR A 115 -1.40 3.34 9.20
C TYR A 115 -1.58 1.92 8.68
N THR A 116 -2.47 1.77 7.70
CA THR A 116 -2.79 0.48 7.09
C THR A 116 -2.50 0.49 5.60
N VAL A 117 -1.83 -0.55 5.11
CA VAL A 117 -1.46 -0.71 3.69
C VAL A 117 -1.95 -2.06 3.20
N LEU A 118 -2.88 -2.06 2.26
CA LEU A 118 -3.41 -3.26 1.62
C LEU A 118 -2.75 -3.46 0.25
N ASP A 119 -2.08 -4.58 0.03
CA ASP A 119 -1.67 -4.99 -1.31
C ASP A 119 -2.75 -5.86 -1.95
N MET A 120 -3.55 -5.26 -2.84
CA MET A 120 -4.61 -5.93 -3.59
C MET A 120 -4.14 -6.42 -4.97
N SER A 121 -2.85 -6.51 -5.23
CA SER A 121 -2.33 -6.90 -6.55
C SER A 121 -2.86 -8.24 -7.07
N GLN A 122 -3.33 -9.12 -6.17
CA GLN A 122 -3.91 -10.42 -6.52
C GLN A 122 -5.44 -10.45 -6.42
N THR A 123 -6.10 -9.37 -5.99
CA THR A 123 -7.52 -9.41 -5.62
C THR A 123 -8.35 -8.24 -6.13
N ALA A 124 -7.71 -7.15 -6.58
CA ALA A 124 -8.42 -5.98 -7.09
C ALA A 124 -9.38 -6.38 -8.23
N GLY A 125 -10.67 -6.07 -8.08
CA GLY A 125 -11.71 -6.43 -9.05
C GLY A 125 -12.16 -7.89 -9.02
N LEU A 126 -11.48 -8.79 -8.29
CA LEU A 126 -11.80 -10.21 -8.19
C LEU A 126 -12.44 -10.57 -6.84
N VAL A 127 -11.93 -10.00 -5.77
CA VAL A 127 -12.46 -10.18 -4.42
C VAL A 127 -13.06 -8.87 -3.96
N ASP A 128 -14.30 -8.91 -3.48
CA ASP A 128 -14.98 -7.71 -3.02
C ASP A 128 -14.21 -7.06 -1.87
N CYS A 129 -13.89 -5.78 -2.04
CA CYS A 129 -13.15 -4.99 -1.08
C CYS A 129 -13.53 -3.52 -1.20
N ASP A 130 -14.23 -3.01 -0.19
CA ASP A 130 -14.58 -1.61 -0.09
C ASP A 130 -13.42 -0.82 0.53
N VAL A 131 -12.55 -0.25 -0.32
CA VAL A 131 -11.42 0.57 0.14
C VAL A 131 -11.83 1.99 0.55
N GLY A 132 -13.08 2.37 0.37
CA GLY A 132 -13.65 3.60 0.93
C GLY A 132 -13.85 3.58 2.44
N ARG A 133 -13.77 2.40 3.08
CA ARG A 133 -13.89 2.26 4.53
C ARG A 133 -12.73 2.95 5.25
N ASN A 134 -13.00 3.49 6.43
CA ASN A 134 -12.01 4.21 7.23
C ASN A 134 -10.83 3.36 7.72
N THR A 135 -10.90 2.05 7.60
CA THR A 135 -9.83 1.12 8.01
C THR A 135 -8.69 1.00 7.00
N PHE A 136 -8.90 1.43 5.74
CA PHE A 136 -7.88 1.40 4.68
C PHE A 136 -7.29 2.79 4.45
N ASP A 137 -6.01 2.97 4.75
CA ASP A 137 -5.30 4.23 4.46
C ASP A 137 -4.68 4.22 3.08
N PHE A 138 -4.10 3.08 2.70
CA PHE A 138 -3.52 2.83 1.39
C PHE A 138 -3.98 1.48 0.85
N ALA A 139 -4.27 1.42 -0.44
CA ALA A 139 -4.57 0.17 -1.13
C ALA A 139 -3.87 0.17 -2.50
N VAL A 140 -3.08 -0.86 -2.79
CA VAL A 140 -2.26 -0.98 -4.00
C VAL A 140 -2.89 -1.98 -4.96
N PHE A 141 -2.89 -1.67 -6.25
CA PHE A 141 -3.39 -2.56 -7.29
C PHE A 141 -2.39 -2.72 -8.44
N ALA A 142 -2.46 -3.85 -9.13
CA ALA A 142 -1.71 -4.15 -10.34
C ALA A 142 -2.69 -4.29 -11.52
N GLY A 143 -2.65 -3.35 -12.47
CA GLY A 143 -3.62 -3.31 -13.56
C GLY A 143 -3.58 -4.53 -14.48
N HIS A 144 -2.38 -5.07 -14.71
CA HIS A 144 -2.15 -6.23 -15.60
C HIS A 144 -2.43 -7.61 -14.97
N LYS A 145 -2.89 -7.64 -13.71
CA LYS A 145 -3.26 -8.88 -13.01
C LYS A 145 -4.79 -9.08 -13.06
N THR A 146 -5.43 -9.03 -11.90
CA THR A 146 -6.87 -9.31 -11.76
C THR A 146 -7.78 -8.24 -12.34
N LEU A 147 -7.27 -7.08 -12.71
CA LEU A 147 -8.01 -6.05 -13.45
C LEU A 147 -7.93 -6.24 -14.97
N TYR A 148 -7.18 -7.26 -15.46
CA TYR A 148 -7.05 -7.63 -16.88
C TYR A 148 -6.59 -6.51 -17.82
N GLY A 149 -6.02 -5.44 -17.28
CA GLY A 149 -5.49 -4.31 -18.04
C GLY A 149 -4.12 -4.58 -18.66
N PRO A 150 -3.59 -3.65 -19.45
CA PRO A 150 -2.27 -3.77 -20.04
C PRO A 150 -1.14 -3.68 -19.01
N THR A 151 0.05 -4.14 -19.39
CA THR A 151 1.27 -3.95 -18.58
C THR A 151 1.66 -2.48 -18.51
N GLY A 152 2.43 -2.10 -17.48
CA GLY A 152 2.92 -0.72 -17.31
C GLY A 152 1.87 0.25 -16.74
N ILE A 153 0.76 -0.28 -16.20
CA ILE A 153 -0.22 0.48 -15.45
C ILE A 153 -0.60 -0.27 -14.17
N SER A 154 -0.46 0.40 -13.07
CA SER A 154 -0.78 -0.01 -11.71
C SER A 154 -1.08 1.25 -10.92
N GLY A 155 -1.23 1.16 -9.61
CA GLY A 155 -1.40 2.35 -8.80
C GLY A 155 -1.73 2.03 -7.35
N PHE A 156 -2.04 3.10 -6.65
CA PHE A 156 -2.54 2.99 -5.29
C PHE A 156 -3.64 4.01 -5.03
N ILE A 157 -4.46 3.69 -4.07
CA ILE A 157 -5.49 4.54 -3.51
C ILE A 157 -4.98 5.02 -2.16
N MET A 158 -5.16 6.29 -1.88
CA MET A 158 -4.72 6.90 -0.62
C MET A 158 -5.81 7.84 -0.10
N LYS A 159 -6.00 7.87 1.22
CA LYS A 159 -6.86 8.86 1.86
C LYS A 159 -6.31 10.27 1.64
N PRO A 160 -7.14 11.25 1.23
CA PRO A 160 -6.67 12.59 0.87
C PRO A 160 -6.11 13.38 2.06
N GLU A 161 -6.51 13.05 3.28
CA GLU A 161 -6.00 13.69 4.50
C GLU A 161 -4.57 13.28 4.87
N ILE A 162 -4.04 12.19 4.27
CA ILE A 162 -2.69 11.71 4.57
C ILE A 162 -1.67 12.54 3.79
N LYS A 163 -0.77 13.19 4.51
CA LYS A 163 0.32 13.99 3.93
C LYS A 163 1.60 13.18 3.82
N LEU A 164 1.59 12.17 2.94
CA LEU A 164 2.78 11.37 2.68
C LEU A 164 3.84 12.23 1.98
N PRO A 165 5.11 12.29 2.47
CA PRO A 165 6.16 13.01 1.77
C PRO A 165 6.55 12.27 0.48
N PRO A 166 6.88 12.99 -0.60
CA PRO A 166 7.34 12.37 -1.83
C PRO A 166 8.70 11.68 -1.62
N VAL A 167 8.91 10.58 -2.31
CA VAL A 167 10.16 9.79 -2.29
C VAL A 167 10.77 9.68 -3.69
N LEU A 168 10.00 9.95 -4.71
CA LEU A 168 10.42 10.13 -6.10
C LEU A 168 10.13 11.56 -6.51
N PHE A 169 11.02 12.13 -7.32
CA PHE A 169 10.97 13.52 -7.74
C PHE A 169 11.13 13.59 -9.25
N GLY A 170 10.40 14.49 -9.89
CA GLY A 170 10.49 14.69 -11.34
C GLY A 170 9.43 15.66 -11.84
N GLY A 171 9.45 15.92 -13.12
CA GLY A 171 8.45 16.78 -13.76
C GLY A 171 7.07 16.13 -13.70
N THR A 172 6.06 16.94 -13.42
CA THR A 172 4.64 16.53 -13.37
C THR A 172 3.81 17.19 -14.46
N GLY A 173 4.44 18.03 -15.30
CA GLY A 173 3.74 18.86 -16.28
C GLY A 173 3.02 20.08 -15.68
N TYR A 174 3.16 20.30 -14.38
CA TYR A 174 2.52 21.37 -13.63
C TYR A 174 3.58 22.24 -12.97
N ASP A 175 3.45 23.58 -13.07
CA ASP A 175 4.32 24.60 -12.45
C ASP A 175 5.83 24.29 -12.56
N SER A 176 6.34 24.22 -13.79
CA SER A 176 7.73 23.81 -14.07
C SER A 176 8.81 24.74 -13.50
N ALA A 177 8.46 25.96 -13.10
CA ALA A 177 9.36 26.91 -12.46
C ALA A 177 9.57 26.61 -10.96
N ASN A 178 8.65 25.90 -10.33
CA ASN A 178 8.73 25.53 -8.92
C ASN A 178 9.61 24.28 -8.74
N GLN A 179 10.59 24.36 -7.86
CA GLN A 179 11.51 23.24 -7.57
C GLN A 179 10.92 22.23 -6.59
N ASN A 180 9.79 22.53 -5.95
CA ASN A 180 9.10 21.59 -5.08
C ASN A 180 8.13 20.74 -5.87
N MET A 181 7.91 19.49 -5.41
CA MET A 181 6.79 18.70 -5.90
C MET A 181 5.47 19.37 -5.53
N PRO A 182 4.44 19.32 -6.40
CA PRO A 182 3.14 19.90 -6.08
C PRO A 182 2.51 19.21 -4.86
N ASP A 183 1.64 19.94 -4.16
CA ASP A 183 0.90 19.37 -3.02
C ASP A 183 -0.42 18.71 -3.44
N SER A 184 -0.88 18.99 -4.66
CA SER A 184 -2.11 18.40 -5.18
C SER A 184 -1.98 16.90 -5.51
N LEU A 185 -3.07 16.16 -5.33
CA LEU A 185 -3.20 14.79 -5.77
C LEU A 185 -3.95 14.74 -7.11
N PRO A 186 -3.57 13.87 -8.02
CA PRO A 186 -2.52 12.84 -7.94
C PRO A 186 -1.10 13.32 -8.28
N GLU A 187 -0.91 14.57 -8.74
CA GLU A 187 0.31 15.11 -9.35
C GLU A 187 1.53 14.97 -8.43
N LYS A 188 1.34 15.02 -7.11
CA LYS A 188 2.41 14.85 -6.10
C LYS A 188 3.19 13.55 -6.27
N TYR A 189 2.55 12.50 -6.77
CA TYR A 189 3.13 11.17 -6.88
C TYR A 189 3.18 10.63 -8.31
N GLU A 190 2.59 11.35 -9.27
CA GLU A 190 2.60 11.01 -10.69
C GLU A 190 3.65 11.83 -11.45
N MET A 191 4.94 11.48 -11.23
CA MET A 191 6.03 12.13 -11.95
C MET A 191 6.30 11.44 -13.29
N GLY A 192 6.71 12.24 -14.26
CA GLY A 192 6.97 11.79 -15.62
C GLY A 192 5.73 11.80 -16.52
N THR A 193 5.89 11.34 -17.75
CA THR A 193 4.77 11.24 -18.70
C THR A 193 3.91 10.03 -18.36
N SER A 194 2.62 10.28 -18.11
CA SER A 194 1.66 9.22 -17.79
C SER A 194 1.47 8.26 -18.97
N ASN A 195 1.31 6.98 -18.68
CA ASN A 195 0.95 5.94 -19.66
C ASN A 195 -0.54 6.03 -20.03
N ILE A 196 -0.90 7.06 -20.82
CA ILE A 196 -2.29 7.35 -21.22
C ILE A 196 -2.92 6.14 -21.93
N ALA A 197 -2.19 5.47 -22.80
CA ALA A 197 -2.67 4.27 -23.50
C ALA A 197 -2.97 3.14 -22.51
N GLY A 198 -2.12 2.94 -21.49
CA GLY A 198 -2.35 1.97 -20.44
C GLY A 198 -3.56 2.30 -19.56
N ILE A 199 -3.75 3.58 -19.22
CA ILE A 199 -4.91 4.04 -18.46
C ILE A 199 -6.20 3.81 -19.27
N ALA A 200 -6.21 4.18 -20.55
CA ALA A 200 -7.34 3.95 -21.44
C ALA A 200 -7.67 2.48 -21.57
N GLY A 201 -6.65 1.61 -21.75
CA GLY A 201 -6.84 0.16 -21.83
C GLY A 201 -7.28 -0.49 -20.51
N LEU A 202 -6.95 0.10 -19.37
CA LEU A 202 -7.45 -0.38 -18.07
C LEU A 202 -8.93 0.00 -17.85
N ASN A 203 -9.40 1.08 -18.49
CA ASN A 203 -10.77 1.55 -18.39
C ASN A 203 -11.73 0.86 -19.40
N ALA A 204 -11.22 0.12 -20.37
CA ALA A 204 -12.01 -0.58 -21.39
C ALA A 204 -12.65 -1.85 -20.86
#